data_cdd6a9e595cbcff43c7e4d6b6b51b835
#
_entry.id   cdd6a9e595cbcff43c7e4d6b6b51b835
#
_cell.length_a   1.000
_cell.length_b   1.000
_cell.length_c   1.000
_cell.angle_alpha   90.00
_cell.angle_beta   90.00
_cell.angle_gamma   90.00
#
_symmetry.space_group_name_H-M   'P 1'
#
loop_
_entity.id
_entity.type
_entity.pdbx_description
1 polymer ?
#
loop_
_entity_poly.entity_id
_entity_poly.type
_entity_poly.pdbx_seq_one_letter_code
_entity_poly.pdbx_strand_id
1 'polypeptide(L)'
;IGTDAIVWNGGHPNLLKVLSDDFEVDEIVKEQIRETQAVGGIGFVFDLDEDIPHRDSGVTMIPSLERVGGYVLPTFSDPSLAPEGRHMMVTHQYVPSSDIQSEIDKGREDLYEAIPWLADKGEEVCVHAYHRNWPCNRSPQGAELPADIGVDGIRLVGDGVKGHGWMMIEGIAANVPAVVRDTRHAAMNSR
;
A
#
# COMPACT_ATOMS: atom_id res chain seq x y z
N ILE A 1 15.53 -24.76 -5.35
CA ILE A 1 16.34 -23.81 -6.12
C ILE A 1 17.30 -23.15 -5.13
N GLY A 2 18.62 -23.34 -5.32
CA GLY A 2 19.63 -22.62 -4.56
C GLY A 2 19.80 -21.21 -5.13
N THR A 3 20.04 -20.21 -4.25
CA THR A 3 20.34 -18.83 -4.64
C THR A 3 21.32 -18.24 -3.63
N ASP A 4 22.19 -17.35 -4.10
CA ASP A 4 23.19 -16.69 -3.26
C ASP A 4 22.62 -15.45 -2.53
N ALA A 5 21.49 -14.93 -3.02
CA ALA A 5 20.83 -13.77 -2.40
C ALA A 5 19.34 -13.71 -2.71
N ILE A 6 18.58 -13.14 -1.78
CA ILE A 6 17.13 -12.94 -1.86
C ILE A 6 16.82 -11.47 -1.59
N VAL A 7 16.05 -10.85 -2.47
CA VAL A 7 15.42 -9.55 -2.24
C VAL A 7 13.94 -9.80 -1.97
N TRP A 8 13.52 -9.51 -0.75
CA TRP A 8 12.16 -9.79 -0.29
C TRP A 8 11.28 -8.54 -0.27
N ASN A 9 10.16 -8.56 -0.99
CA ASN A 9 9.14 -7.50 -1.01
C ASN A 9 7.75 -8.01 -0.52
N GLY A 10 7.70 -9.09 0.20
CA GLY A 10 6.48 -9.70 0.72
C GLY A 10 6.04 -9.22 2.10
N GLY A 11 6.69 -8.16 2.64
CA GLY A 11 6.48 -7.67 4.00
C GLY A 11 7.17 -8.53 5.07
N HIS A 12 7.57 -7.89 6.16
CA HIS A 12 8.32 -8.53 7.25
C HIS A 12 7.54 -9.66 7.94
N PRO A 13 6.25 -9.50 8.28
CA PRO A 13 5.50 -10.57 8.94
C PRO A 13 5.37 -11.85 8.10
N ASN A 14 5.36 -11.70 6.79
CA ASN A 14 5.30 -12.85 5.88
C ASN A 14 6.68 -13.50 5.71
N LEU A 15 7.76 -12.74 5.80
CA LEU A 15 9.11 -13.29 5.78
C LEU A 15 9.31 -14.24 6.95
N LEU A 16 8.96 -13.84 8.18
CA LEU A 16 9.08 -14.70 9.35
C LEU A 16 8.31 -16.02 9.26
N LYS A 17 7.26 -16.07 8.45
CA LYS A 17 6.47 -17.31 8.22
C LYS A 17 7.13 -18.29 7.26
N VAL A 18 8.03 -17.81 6.40
CA VAL A 18 8.66 -18.64 5.37
C VAL A 18 10.13 -18.94 5.65
N LEU A 19 10.76 -18.22 6.56
CA LEU A 19 12.09 -18.56 7.06
C LEU A 19 12.01 -19.83 7.90
N SER A 20 12.92 -20.78 7.64
CA SER A 20 13.08 -21.94 8.51
C SER A 20 13.74 -21.54 9.84
N ASP A 21 13.59 -22.39 10.84
CA ASP A 21 14.16 -22.20 12.19
C ASP A 21 15.70 -22.16 12.17
N ASP A 22 16.34 -22.56 11.06
CA ASP A 22 17.79 -22.53 10.88
C ASP A 22 18.33 -21.10 10.68
N PHE A 23 17.45 -20.12 10.38
CA PHE A 23 17.84 -18.72 10.23
C PHE A 23 17.69 -17.95 11.54
N GLU A 24 18.80 -17.48 12.07
CA GLU A 24 18.82 -16.64 13.27
C GLU A 24 18.53 -15.18 12.90
N VAL A 25 17.27 -14.76 13.01
CA VAL A 25 16.87 -13.35 12.96
C VAL A 25 17.05 -12.75 14.35
N ASP A 26 17.60 -11.55 14.46
CA ASP A 26 17.73 -10.83 15.73
C ASP A 26 16.37 -10.71 16.44
N GLU A 27 16.33 -11.06 17.73
CA GLU A 27 15.08 -11.03 18.52
C GLU A 27 14.49 -9.62 18.62
N ILE A 28 15.32 -8.59 18.63
CA ILE A 28 14.85 -7.19 18.62
C ILE A 28 14.09 -6.92 17.32
N VAL A 29 14.62 -7.40 16.19
CA VAL A 29 13.96 -7.26 14.88
C VAL A 29 12.68 -8.07 14.83
N LYS A 30 12.67 -9.28 15.37
CA LYS A 30 11.45 -10.10 15.46
C LYS A 30 10.37 -9.41 16.29
N GLU A 31 10.73 -8.79 17.41
CA GLU A 31 9.79 -8.07 18.25
C GLU A 31 9.24 -6.84 17.53
N GLN A 32 10.08 -6.03 16.90
CA GLN A 32 9.67 -4.91 16.06
C GLN A 32 8.69 -5.34 14.96
N ILE A 33 8.95 -6.49 14.31
CA ILE A 33 8.06 -7.05 13.29
C ILE A 33 6.69 -7.44 13.89
N ARG A 34 6.67 -8.03 15.08
CA ARG A 34 5.41 -8.42 15.77
C ARG A 34 4.58 -7.21 16.18
N GLU A 35 5.24 -6.14 16.63
CA GLU A 35 4.61 -4.91 17.07
C GLU A 35 4.13 -4.05 15.90
N THR A 36 4.78 -4.16 14.74
CA THR A 36 4.43 -3.37 13.55
C THR A 36 3.07 -3.80 13.01
N GLN A 37 2.11 -2.89 13.02
CA GLN A 37 0.80 -3.09 12.44
C GLN A 37 0.75 -2.54 11.02
N ALA A 38 0.38 -3.38 10.07
CA ALA A 38 0.05 -2.91 8.73
C ALA A 38 -1.20 -2.02 8.79
N VAL A 39 -1.16 -0.91 8.07
CA VAL A 39 -2.31 -0.01 7.93
C VAL A 39 -3.31 -0.65 6.97
N GLY A 40 -4.53 -0.82 7.41
CA GLY A 40 -5.64 -1.21 6.55
C GLY A 40 -6.05 -0.08 5.60
N GLY A 41 -6.65 -0.44 4.49
CA GLY A 41 -7.21 0.52 3.53
C GLY A 41 -8.46 -0.01 2.87
N ILE A 42 -9.35 0.90 2.49
CA ILE A 42 -10.52 0.61 1.67
C ILE A 42 -10.44 1.51 0.43
N GLY A 43 -10.80 0.97 -0.72
CA GLY A 43 -10.97 1.70 -1.95
C GLY A 43 -12.30 1.37 -2.57
N PHE A 44 -13.10 2.38 -2.86
CA PHE A 44 -14.30 2.25 -3.67
C PHE A 44 -13.95 2.48 -5.13
N VAL A 45 -14.55 1.72 -6.00
CA VAL A 45 -14.47 1.91 -7.45
C VAL A 45 -15.87 2.23 -7.96
N PHE A 46 -15.98 3.35 -8.64
CA PHE A 46 -17.23 3.79 -9.27
C PHE A 46 -17.08 3.83 -10.79
N ASP A 47 -18.10 3.40 -11.48
CA ASP A 47 -18.38 3.69 -12.88
C ASP A 47 -19.16 4.99 -12.94
N LEU A 48 -18.68 5.97 -13.70
CA LEU A 48 -19.24 7.32 -13.75
C LEU A 48 -19.76 7.66 -15.16
N ASP A 49 -20.78 8.52 -15.20
CA ASP A 49 -21.27 9.09 -16.46
C ASP A 49 -20.22 9.99 -17.14
N GLU A 50 -20.39 10.22 -18.43
CA GLU A 50 -19.49 11.09 -19.23
C GLU A 50 -19.52 12.55 -18.74
N ASP A 51 -20.67 13.04 -18.32
CA ASP A 51 -20.94 14.44 -18.00
C ASP A 51 -20.72 14.81 -16.52
N ILE A 52 -19.71 14.20 -15.86
CA ILE A 52 -19.35 14.55 -14.49
C ILE A 52 -18.76 15.96 -14.39
N PRO A 53 -19.00 16.67 -13.25
CA PRO A 53 -18.57 18.07 -13.12
C PRO A 53 -17.07 18.24 -12.91
N HIS A 54 -16.36 17.19 -12.44
CA HIS A 54 -14.92 17.24 -12.18
C HIS A 54 -14.16 16.42 -13.24
N ARG A 55 -13.14 17.03 -13.88
CA ARG A 55 -12.42 16.44 -15.02
C ARG A 55 -10.91 16.53 -14.88
N ASP A 56 -10.39 16.22 -13.69
CA ASP A 56 -8.96 16.19 -13.43
C ASP A 56 -8.50 14.75 -13.15
N SER A 57 -7.41 14.33 -13.79
CA SER A 57 -6.77 13.03 -13.56
C SER A 57 -5.89 12.99 -12.32
N GLY A 58 -5.64 14.13 -11.70
CA GLY A 58 -4.85 14.23 -10.47
C GLY A 58 -5.51 13.57 -9.26
N VAL A 59 -4.76 13.50 -8.17
CA VAL A 59 -5.29 13.09 -6.88
C VAL A 59 -6.08 14.24 -6.28
N THR A 60 -7.38 14.06 -6.09
CA THR A 60 -8.22 15.00 -5.36
C THR A 60 -8.26 14.60 -3.89
N MET A 61 -7.71 15.44 -3.02
CA MET A 61 -7.73 15.25 -1.57
C MET A 61 -8.97 15.90 -0.98
N ILE A 62 -9.60 15.22 -0.01
CA ILE A 62 -10.79 15.72 0.69
C ILE A 62 -10.51 15.74 2.21
N PRO A 63 -9.77 16.74 2.70
CA PRO A 63 -9.27 16.75 4.09
C PRO A 63 -10.35 16.95 5.16
N SER A 64 -11.57 17.27 4.77
CA SER A 64 -12.70 17.47 5.68
C SER A 64 -13.43 16.20 6.07
N LEU A 65 -13.13 15.08 5.42
CA LEU A 65 -13.76 13.80 5.69
C LEU A 65 -13.06 13.01 6.78
N GLU A 66 -13.83 12.18 7.50
CA GLU A 66 -13.29 11.35 8.58
C GLU A 66 -12.52 10.14 8.08
N ARG A 67 -12.93 9.56 6.96
CA ARG A 67 -12.46 8.27 6.46
C ARG A 67 -11.82 8.38 5.09
N VAL A 68 -12.51 8.99 4.14
CA VAL A 68 -12.03 9.06 2.76
C VAL A 68 -11.02 10.18 2.60
N GLY A 69 -9.77 9.81 2.30
CA GLY A 69 -8.69 10.78 2.09
C GLY A 69 -8.74 11.48 0.74
N GLY A 70 -9.41 10.90 -0.24
CA GLY A 70 -9.51 11.44 -1.59
C GLY A 70 -9.82 10.41 -2.65
N TYR A 71 -9.77 10.85 -3.91
CA TYR A 71 -9.99 10.01 -5.08
C TYR A 71 -9.13 10.40 -6.27
N VAL A 72 -9.09 9.51 -7.26
CA VAL A 72 -8.48 9.75 -8.58
C VAL A 72 -9.47 9.37 -9.67
N LEU A 73 -9.35 10.04 -10.84
CA LEU A 73 -10.12 9.77 -12.05
C LEU A 73 -9.17 9.31 -13.18
N PRO A 74 -8.67 8.07 -13.15
CA PRO A 74 -7.58 7.63 -14.02
C PRO A 74 -7.95 7.65 -15.51
N THR A 75 -9.23 7.57 -15.86
CA THR A 75 -9.72 7.61 -17.24
C THR A 75 -9.46 8.95 -17.95
N PHE A 76 -9.20 10.04 -17.22
CA PHE A 76 -8.77 11.31 -17.84
C PHE A 76 -7.29 11.28 -18.27
N SER A 77 -6.49 10.36 -17.74
CA SER A 77 -5.14 10.08 -18.21
C SER A 77 -5.11 8.99 -19.27
N ASP A 78 -5.92 7.96 -19.09
CA ASP A 78 -6.03 6.82 -20.00
C ASP A 78 -7.51 6.42 -20.19
N PRO A 79 -8.15 6.92 -21.26
CA PRO A 79 -9.55 6.60 -21.53
C PRO A 79 -9.84 5.11 -21.76
N SER A 80 -8.82 4.30 -22.04
CA SER A 80 -8.99 2.84 -22.25
C SER A 80 -9.36 2.07 -20.98
N LEU A 81 -9.31 2.71 -19.81
CA LEU A 81 -9.62 2.11 -18.51
C LEU A 81 -11.13 2.01 -18.23
N ALA A 82 -11.98 2.59 -19.08
CA ALA A 82 -13.44 2.46 -18.99
C ALA A 82 -14.03 2.34 -20.40
N PRO A 83 -15.29 1.89 -20.54
CA PRO A 83 -16.02 1.92 -21.80
C PRO A 83 -16.13 3.36 -22.34
N GLU A 84 -16.35 3.48 -23.66
CA GLU A 84 -16.60 4.78 -24.31
C GLU A 84 -17.78 5.51 -23.66
N GLY A 85 -17.59 6.80 -23.36
CA GLY A 85 -18.59 7.62 -22.66
C GLY A 85 -18.72 7.35 -21.16
N ARG A 86 -17.78 6.61 -20.58
CA ARG A 86 -17.76 6.34 -19.13
C ARG A 86 -16.43 6.75 -18.52
N HIS A 87 -16.45 7.01 -17.22
CA HIS A 87 -15.28 7.31 -16.43
C HIS A 87 -15.16 6.39 -15.21
N MET A 88 -13.94 6.23 -14.72
CA MET A 88 -13.68 5.47 -13.50
C MET A 88 -13.20 6.39 -12.39
N MET A 89 -13.76 6.23 -11.20
CA MET A 89 -13.24 6.84 -9.97
C MET A 89 -12.74 5.75 -9.03
N VAL A 90 -11.57 5.98 -8.45
CA VAL A 90 -10.99 5.13 -7.40
C VAL A 90 -10.70 5.99 -6.18
N THR A 91 -11.18 5.55 -5.01
CA THR A 91 -11.00 6.28 -3.75
C THR A 91 -9.96 5.65 -2.85
N HIS A 92 -9.51 6.40 -1.85
CA HIS A 92 -8.61 5.94 -0.80
C HIS A 92 -9.16 6.28 0.58
N GLN A 93 -9.28 5.26 1.41
CA GLN A 93 -9.74 5.38 2.78
C GLN A 93 -8.77 4.72 3.74
N TYR A 94 -8.48 5.40 4.85
CA TYR A 94 -7.79 4.85 6.00
C TYR A 94 -8.75 4.03 6.88
N VAL A 95 -8.28 2.91 7.42
CA VAL A 95 -9.08 2.00 8.25
C VAL A 95 -8.48 1.90 9.65
N PRO A 96 -9.03 2.64 10.63
CA PRO A 96 -8.53 2.61 12.01
C PRO A 96 -9.05 1.42 12.83
N SER A 97 -10.13 0.78 12.38
CA SER A 97 -10.86 -0.27 13.10
C SER A 97 -10.66 -1.64 12.45
N SER A 98 -10.93 -2.69 13.22
CA SER A 98 -11.00 -4.07 12.70
C SER A 98 -12.40 -4.42 12.15
N ASP A 99 -13.41 -3.60 12.41
CA ASP A 99 -14.76 -3.75 11.86
C ASP A 99 -14.84 -3.12 10.47
N ILE A 100 -14.44 -3.91 9.48
CA ILE A 100 -14.34 -3.47 8.09
C ILE A 100 -15.68 -3.06 7.50
N GLN A 101 -16.77 -3.76 7.86
CA GLN A 101 -18.07 -3.40 7.32
C GLN A 101 -18.51 -2.02 7.81
N SER A 102 -18.35 -1.74 9.10
CA SER A 102 -18.62 -0.40 9.64
C SER A 102 -17.76 0.68 8.97
N GLU A 103 -16.49 0.40 8.68
CA GLU A 103 -15.62 1.35 8.00
C GLU A 103 -15.99 1.56 6.52
N ILE A 104 -16.48 0.53 5.83
CA ILE A 104 -17.03 0.65 4.48
C ILE A 104 -18.26 1.55 4.50
N ASP A 105 -19.19 1.34 5.43
CA ASP A 105 -20.43 2.10 5.51
C ASP A 105 -20.16 3.59 5.78
N LYS A 106 -19.25 3.90 6.72
CA LYS A 106 -18.81 5.28 7.00
C LYS A 106 -18.12 5.93 5.79
N GLY A 107 -17.26 5.20 5.10
CA GLY A 107 -16.60 5.71 3.91
C GLY A 107 -17.57 6.00 2.77
N ARG A 108 -18.62 5.20 2.66
CA ARG A 108 -19.68 5.43 1.69
C ARG A 108 -20.50 6.68 2.05
N GLU A 109 -20.86 6.87 3.32
CA GLU A 109 -21.52 8.08 3.81
C GLU A 109 -20.68 9.33 3.53
N ASP A 110 -19.37 9.30 3.88
CA ASP A 110 -18.42 10.37 3.59
C ASP A 110 -18.40 10.76 2.10
N LEU A 111 -18.36 9.76 1.22
CA LEU A 111 -18.28 9.99 -0.23
C LEU A 111 -19.53 10.70 -0.77
N TYR A 112 -20.72 10.25 -0.39
CA TYR A 112 -21.97 10.87 -0.86
C TYR A 112 -22.20 12.25 -0.23
N GLU A 113 -21.69 12.50 0.97
CA GLU A 113 -21.73 13.83 1.58
C GLU A 113 -20.79 14.81 0.85
N ALA A 114 -19.56 14.40 0.58
CA ALA A 114 -18.57 15.27 -0.04
C ALA A 114 -18.74 15.44 -1.56
N ILE A 115 -19.33 14.46 -2.21
CA ILE A 115 -19.48 14.38 -3.66
C ILE A 115 -20.97 14.12 -3.99
N PRO A 116 -21.87 15.11 -3.76
CA PRO A 116 -23.31 14.88 -3.89
C PRO A 116 -23.75 14.41 -5.29
N TRP A 117 -23.04 14.84 -6.34
CA TRP A 117 -23.33 14.41 -7.71
C TRP A 117 -23.05 12.91 -7.95
N LEU A 118 -22.31 12.26 -7.06
CA LEU A 118 -21.99 10.83 -7.18
C LEU A 118 -23.25 9.96 -7.13
N ALA A 119 -24.26 10.38 -6.37
CA ALA A 119 -25.52 9.66 -6.26
C ALA A 119 -26.29 9.59 -7.59
N ASP A 120 -26.14 10.62 -8.44
CA ASP A 120 -26.85 10.72 -9.71
C ASP A 120 -26.02 10.27 -10.91
N LYS A 121 -24.69 10.33 -10.79
CA LYS A 121 -23.71 10.18 -11.89
C LYS A 121 -22.78 8.98 -11.73
N GLY A 122 -22.86 8.24 -10.64
CA GLY A 122 -21.95 7.14 -10.34
C GLY A 122 -22.66 5.88 -9.86
N GLU A 123 -22.16 4.74 -10.30
CA GLU A 123 -22.53 3.42 -9.81
C GLU A 123 -21.35 2.78 -9.09
N GLU A 124 -21.51 2.35 -7.84
CA GLU A 124 -20.49 1.61 -7.12
C GLU A 124 -20.31 0.22 -7.73
N VAL A 125 -19.15 -0.01 -8.34
CA VAL A 125 -18.83 -1.28 -9.01
C VAL A 125 -18.28 -2.31 -8.02
N CYS A 126 -17.36 -1.89 -7.17
CA CYS A 126 -16.79 -2.77 -6.15
C CYS A 126 -16.13 -1.98 -5.01
N VAL A 127 -15.92 -2.68 -3.90
CA VAL A 127 -15.15 -2.20 -2.76
C VAL A 127 -13.95 -3.14 -2.55
N HIS A 128 -12.76 -2.59 -2.52
CA HIS A 128 -11.53 -3.28 -2.13
C HIS A 128 -11.22 -2.99 -0.67
N ALA A 129 -11.17 -4.01 0.17
CA ALA A 129 -10.76 -3.86 1.55
C ALA A 129 -9.45 -4.61 1.81
N TYR A 130 -8.44 -3.87 2.27
CA TYR A 130 -7.12 -4.40 2.61
C TYR A 130 -7.02 -4.58 4.11
N HIS A 131 -6.85 -5.81 4.54
CA HIS A 131 -6.63 -6.14 5.95
C HIS A 131 -5.16 -6.29 6.29
N ARG A 132 -4.86 -6.33 7.59
CA ARG A 132 -3.55 -6.42 8.24
C ARG A 132 -2.55 -7.41 7.65
N ASN A 133 -2.97 -8.33 6.80
CA ASN A 133 -2.12 -9.34 6.16
C ASN A 133 -2.04 -9.19 4.63
N TRP A 134 -2.56 -8.10 4.10
CA TRP A 134 -2.46 -7.84 2.68
C TRP A 134 -1.01 -7.53 2.29
N PRO A 135 -0.55 -7.89 1.07
CA PRO A 135 0.83 -7.67 0.65
C PRO A 135 1.29 -6.22 0.61
N CYS A 136 0.38 -5.27 0.63
CA CYS A 136 0.71 -3.85 0.82
C CYS A 136 0.85 -3.54 2.32
N ASN A 137 1.93 -3.96 2.93
CA ASN A 137 2.26 -3.53 4.29
C ASN A 137 2.64 -2.06 4.30
N ARG A 138 1.65 -1.19 4.28
CA ARG A 138 1.87 0.22 4.54
C ARG A 138 2.18 0.38 6.01
N SER A 139 3.41 0.68 6.33
CA SER A 139 3.78 1.06 7.69
C SER A 139 3.55 2.55 7.90
N PRO A 140 3.03 2.96 9.07
CA PRO A 140 3.02 4.36 9.45
C PRO A 140 4.43 4.95 9.41
N GLN A 141 4.53 6.26 9.18
CA GLN A 141 5.81 6.95 9.29
C GLN A 141 6.37 6.80 10.73
N GLY A 142 7.63 6.44 10.85
CA GLY A 142 8.29 6.19 12.13
C GLY A 142 8.20 4.73 12.61
N ALA A 143 7.48 3.85 11.89
CA ALA A 143 7.42 2.42 12.16
C ALA A 143 8.16 1.60 11.09
N GLU A 144 9.17 2.20 10.45
CA GLU A 144 10.00 1.55 9.45
C GLU A 144 10.88 0.48 10.10
N LEU A 145 10.92 -0.67 9.46
CA LEU A 145 11.76 -1.79 9.85
C LEU A 145 13.08 -1.78 9.06
N PRO A 146 14.16 -2.37 9.59
CA PRO A 146 15.41 -2.43 8.87
C PRO A 146 15.31 -3.27 7.58
N ALA A 147 16.00 -2.85 6.53
CA ALA A 147 16.14 -3.63 5.30
C ALA A 147 17.03 -4.86 5.50
N ASP A 148 17.94 -4.81 6.45
CA ASP A 148 18.79 -5.90 6.92
C ASP A 148 18.25 -6.45 8.23
N ILE A 149 17.90 -7.73 8.25
CA ILE A 149 17.37 -8.44 9.42
C ILE A 149 18.40 -9.32 10.11
N GLY A 150 19.69 -9.13 9.78
CA GLY A 150 20.78 -9.94 10.33
C GLY A 150 20.98 -11.31 9.68
N VAL A 151 20.23 -11.61 8.60
CA VAL A 151 20.38 -12.87 7.84
C VAL A 151 21.17 -12.61 6.58
N ASP A 152 22.31 -13.30 6.45
CA ASP A 152 23.17 -13.18 5.28
C ASP A 152 22.43 -13.55 4.00
N GLY A 153 22.63 -12.74 2.95
CA GLY A 153 22.02 -12.96 1.65
C GLY A 153 20.55 -12.55 1.56
N ILE A 154 19.89 -12.13 2.64
CA ILE A 154 18.50 -11.64 2.61
C ILE A 154 18.46 -10.13 2.83
N ARG A 155 17.78 -9.42 1.94
CA ARG A 155 17.52 -7.98 2.05
C ARG A 155 16.05 -7.67 1.74
N LEU A 156 15.48 -6.75 2.49
CA LEU A 156 14.09 -6.36 2.35
C LEU A 156 13.97 -5.06 1.55
N VAL A 157 12.89 -4.99 0.77
CA VAL A 157 12.48 -3.79 0.05
C VAL A 157 10.97 -3.58 0.23
N GLY A 158 10.48 -2.39 -0.09
CA GLY A 158 9.07 -2.08 -0.05
C GLY A 158 8.70 -1.04 1.01
N ASP A 159 7.42 -0.82 1.21
CA ASP A 159 6.92 0.25 2.07
C ASP A 159 7.31 0.10 3.54
N GLY A 160 7.48 -1.11 4.02
CA GLY A 160 7.89 -1.40 5.40
C GLY A 160 9.35 -1.07 5.74
N VAL A 161 10.19 -0.81 4.74
CA VAL A 161 11.62 -0.49 4.87
C VAL A 161 12.00 0.82 4.20
N LYS A 162 11.05 1.71 3.99
CA LYS A 162 11.33 3.04 3.45
C LYS A 162 12.25 3.82 4.39
N GLY A 163 13.11 4.67 3.82
CA GLY A 163 14.04 5.48 4.62
C GLY A 163 13.32 6.38 5.61
N HIS A 164 13.88 6.55 6.79
CA HIS A 164 13.31 7.40 7.83
C HIS A 164 13.07 8.83 7.32
N GLY A 165 11.90 9.37 7.59
CA GLY A 165 11.47 10.70 7.12
C GLY A 165 11.00 10.77 5.68
N TRP A 166 11.00 9.66 4.95
CA TRP A 166 10.49 9.57 3.60
C TRP A 166 9.08 8.98 3.57
N MET A 167 8.34 9.35 2.55
CA MET A 167 6.98 8.82 2.34
C MET A 167 6.87 8.06 1.02
N MET A 168 6.01 7.05 1.01
CA MET A 168 5.58 6.34 -0.19
C MET A 168 6.75 5.89 -1.10
N ILE A 169 6.63 6.10 -2.40
CA ILE A 169 7.55 5.61 -3.43
C ILE A 169 8.96 6.19 -3.28
N GLU A 170 9.09 7.45 -2.90
CA GLU A 170 10.40 8.09 -2.69
C GLU A 170 11.19 7.39 -1.58
N GLY A 171 10.52 7.03 -0.49
CA GLY A 171 11.14 6.31 0.62
C GLY A 171 11.57 4.90 0.24
N ILE A 172 10.76 4.21 -0.58
CA ILE A 172 11.12 2.90 -1.14
C ILE A 172 12.34 3.04 -2.05
N ALA A 173 12.31 3.99 -2.97
CA ALA A 173 13.39 4.21 -3.94
C ALA A 173 14.72 4.59 -3.27
N ALA A 174 14.68 5.34 -2.17
CA ALA A 174 15.86 5.75 -1.42
C ALA A 174 16.69 4.56 -0.87
N ASN A 175 16.04 3.44 -0.57
CA ASN A 175 16.69 2.24 -0.04
C ASN A 175 17.22 1.30 -1.13
N VAL A 176 16.74 1.38 -2.36
CA VAL A 176 17.11 0.47 -3.45
C VAL A 176 18.63 0.43 -3.72
N PRO A 177 19.36 1.55 -3.78
CA PRO A 177 20.81 1.51 -4.02
C PRO A 177 21.59 0.72 -2.96
N ALA A 178 21.21 0.83 -1.68
CA ALA A 178 21.84 0.08 -0.60
C ALA A 178 21.57 -1.43 -0.75
N VAL A 179 20.30 -1.81 -0.96
CA VAL A 179 19.89 -3.20 -1.15
C VAL A 179 20.60 -3.83 -2.34
N VAL A 180 20.70 -3.12 -3.48
CA VAL A 180 21.41 -3.62 -4.68
C VAL A 180 22.89 -3.84 -4.40
N ARG A 181 23.56 -2.92 -3.71
CA ARG A 181 24.97 -3.05 -3.34
C ARG A 181 25.20 -4.28 -2.46
N ASP A 182 24.39 -4.42 -1.41
CA ASP A 182 24.56 -5.47 -0.41
C ASP A 182 24.22 -6.85 -0.98
N THR A 183 23.21 -6.96 -1.84
CA THR A 183 22.87 -8.18 -2.56
C THR A 183 23.98 -8.62 -3.51
N ARG A 184 24.61 -7.67 -4.23
CA ARG A 184 25.77 -7.96 -5.08
C ARG A 184 26.96 -8.45 -4.26
N HIS A 185 27.22 -7.85 -3.10
CA HIS A 185 28.29 -8.27 -2.19
C HIS A 185 28.08 -9.70 -1.70
N ALA A 186 26.87 -10.05 -1.26
CA ALA A 186 26.53 -11.39 -0.83
C ALA A 186 26.77 -12.42 -1.96
N ALA A 187 26.27 -12.13 -3.17
CA ALA A 187 26.44 -13.02 -4.33
C ALA A 187 27.91 -13.17 -4.81
N MET A 188 28.79 -12.21 -4.49
CA MET A 188 30.23 -12.31 -4.82
C MET A 188 31.01 -13.12 -3.79
N ASN A 189 30.60 -13.09 -2.53
CA ASN A 189 31.26 -13.77 -1.43
C ASN A 189 30.84 -15.26 -1.29
N SER A 190 29.79 -15.68 -1.95
CA SER A 190 29.29 -17.06 -1.96
C SER A 190 29.98 -17.95 -3.02
N ARG A 191 30.92 -17.41 -3.80
CA ARG A 191 31.73 -18.11 -4.79
C ARG A 191 33.12 -18.40 -4.26
#